data_51ff0de339b4a1567d4daea7f15d5423
#
_entry.id   51ff0de339b4a1567d4daea7f15d5423
#
_cell.length_a   1.000
_cell.length_b   1.000
_cell.length_c   1.000
_cell.angle_alpha   90.00
_cell.angle_beta   90.00
_cell.angle_gamma   90.00
#
_symmetry.space_group_name_H-M   'P 1'
#
loop_
_entity.id
_entity.type
_entity.pdbx_description
1 polymer ?
#
loop_
_entity_poly.entity_id
_entity_poly.type
_entity_poly.pdbx_seq_one_letter_code
_entity_poly.pdbx_strand_id
1 'polypeptide(L)'
;ASPFVLRNMQRMPGSTGGIVVPTFKHGLTNTLPGLFAAWKRWGFAEGIHYVVGRRPPKWFAKPITDPADYEHVISFYNGSVAIIISQDRPGSSNSLTLSWVLVDEAKFIDYKKLKEETLPANGGIKSYFGARSFNHSLMILSDMPQTQKGSWFLHYKEKMDVELIDTIKAAVFEIWRTKTRIRECKKEGKPIPKYLQSYLRRLDTNLNKMRSVAVYYKEYSSIENLQLLGENYIKQMKRDLTPKTFRTSILCQRIGIAKDGFYSSMREAHKYNASDFDYLDSLGYDFDPALLDSRADKDVDPFEPICIGMDYNANINWIVAGQPSGRRLNIIKSFFVKFERKIPALIDDFCTYYANHENKTVVYYYDSTALGANYAVNDQDFHWVVCHEFERHGWTVVDVYLGNPMRHDEKYLLINQGFAGKQR
;
A
#
# COMPACT_ATOMS: atom_id res chain seq x y z
N ALA A 1 9.41 10.94 -11.98
CA ALA A 1 8.32 11.92 -11.78
C ALA A 1 8.60 13.24 -12.49
N SER A 2 9.64 13.98 -12.10
CA SER A 2 9.86 15.38 -12.48
C SER A 2 9.86 15.68 -14.00
N PRO A 3 10.56 14.93 -14.87
CA PRO A 3 10.52 15.17 -16.32
C PRO A 3 9.13 14.94 -16.92
N PHE A 4 8.37 13.98 -16.42
CA PHE A 4 7.03 13.68 -16.90
C PHE A 4 6.06 14.83 -16.61
N VAL A 5 6.01 15.28 -15.36
CA VAL A 5 5.13 16.37 -14.93
C VAL A 5 5.48 17.66 -15.68
N LEU A 6 6.76 18.07 -15.67
CA LEU A 6 7.19 19.31 -16.32
C LEU A 6 6.92 19.31 -17.83
N ARG A 7 7.24 18.21 -18.52
CA ARG A 7 6.97 18.06 -19.95
C ARG A 7 5.49 18.22 -20.26
N ASN A 8 4.62 17.54 -19.48
CA ASN A 8 3.18 17.58 -19.71
C ASN A 8 2.62 18.97 -19.45
N MET A 9 3.02 19.64 -18.37
CA MET A 9 2.62 21.01 -18.08
C MET A 9 3.09 22.00 -19.16
N GLN A 10 4.31 21.86 -19.67
CA GLN A 10 4.83 22.72 -20.74
C GLN A 10 4.17 22.46 -22.09
N ARG A 11 3.92 21.18 -22.44
CA ARG A 11 3.41 20.79 -23.76
C ARG A 11 1.91 20.91 -23.90
N MET A 12 1.20 21.04 -22.80
CA MET A 12 -0.25 21.21 -22.76
C MET A 12 -0.65 22.47 -21.95
N PRO A 13 -0.40 23.68 -22.48
CA PRO A 13 -0.79 24.92 -21.80
C PRO A 13 -2.27 24.93 -21.43
N GLY A 14 -2.61 25.33 -20.22
CA GLY A 14 -3.99 25.35 -19.72
C GLY A 14 -4.58 24.00 -19.31
N SER A 15 -3.84 22.89 -19.45
CA SER A 15 -4.33 21.56 -19.07
C SER A 15 -4.34 21.35 -17.55
N THR A 16 -5.17 20.40 -17.12
CA THR A 16 -5.18 19.89 -15.73
C THR A 16 -4.58 18.50 -15.70
N GLY A 17 -3.61 18.28 -14.85
CA GLY A 17 -3.03 16.98 -14.56
C GLY A 17 -3.30 16.54 -13.13
N GLY A 18 -3.13 15.24 -12.83
CA GLY A 18 -3.27 14.66 -11.49
C GLY A 18 -1.94 14.07 -10.99
N ILE A 19 -1.60 14.32 -9.74
CA ILE A 19 -0.51 13.66 -9.02
C ILE A 19 -1.13 12.89 -7.87
N VAL A 20 -1.22 11.56 -8.02
CA VAL A 20 -1.82 10.66 -7.03
C VAL A 20 -0.76 10.25 -6.03
N VAL A 21 -1.05 10.45 -4.76
CA VAL A 21 -0.17 10.11 -3.63
C VAL A 21 -0.95 9.33 -2.56
N PRO A 22 -0.30 8.51 -1.73
CA PRO A 22 -0.97 7.76 -0.66
C PRO A 22 -1.72 8.68 0.31
N THR A 23 -1.08 9.75 0.77
CA THR A 23 -1.65 10.81 1.61
C THR A 23 -1.11 12.17 1.21
N PHE A 24 -1.82 13.27 1.50
CA PHE A 24 -1.29 14.62 1.26
C PHE A 24 0.04 14.85 1.96
N LYS A 25 0.15 14.42 3.23
CA LYS A 25 1.40 14.53 3.98
C LYS A 25 2.57 13.86 3.25
N HIS A 26 2.35 12.64 2.75
CA HIS A 26 3.37 11.91 1.96
C HIS A 26 3.75 12.69 0.69
N GLY A 27 2.77 13.19 -0.04
CA GLY A 27 3.00 14.03 -1.23
C GLY A 27 3.87 15.26 -0.91
N LEU A 28 3.51 16.00 0.14
CA LEU A 28 4.20 17.22 0.55
C LEU A 28 5.64 16.98 1.05
N THR A 29 5.87 15.86 1.77
CA THR A 29 7.18 15.60 2.39
C THR A 29 8.13 14.80 1.50
N ASN A 30 7.64 13.95 0.60
CA ASN A 30 8.46 13.01 -0.15
C ASN A 30 8.44 13.28 -1.67
N THR A 31 7.26 13.37 -2.29
CA THR A 31 7.13 13.50 -3.75
C THR A 31 7.49 14.89 -4.25
N LEU A 32 6.87 15.94 -3.70
CA LEU A 32 7.00 17.29 -4.19
C LEU A 32 8.39 17.92 -3.99
N PRO A 33 9.10 17.74 -2.85
CA PRO A 33 10.43 18.30 -2.67
C PRO A 33 11.42 17.85 -3.74
N GLY A 34 11.41 16.55 -4.08
CA GLY A 34 12.24 16.00 -5.14
C GLY A 34 11.88 16.54 -6.53
N LEU A 35 10.58 16.75 -6.78
CA LEU A 35 10.09 17.35 -8.01
C LEU A 35 10.57 18.80 -8.17
N PHE A 36 10.40 19.61 -7.14
CA PHE A 36 10.80 21.03 -7.17
C PHE A 36 12.32 21.23 -7.18
N ALA A 37 13.08 20.38 -6.47
CA ALA A 37 14.54 20.39 -6.53
C ALA A 37 15.06 20.12 -7.95
N ALA A 38 14.43 19.20 -8.69
CA ALA A 38 14.76 18.98 -10.09
C ALA A 38 14.39 20.17 -10.97
N TRP A 39 13.20 20.74 -10.79
CA TRP A 39 12.76 21.92 -11.54
C TRP A 39 13.69 23.12 -11.34
N LYS A 40 14.11 23.38 -10.08
CA LYS A 40 15.09 24.43 -9.76
C LYS A 40 16.40 24.23 -10.52
N ARG A 41 16.93 23.00 -10.58
CA ARG A 41 18.14 22.69 -11.37
C ARG A 41 17.98 22.92 -12.87
N TRP A 42 16.75 22.84 -13.39
CA TRP A 42 16.43 23.12 -14.80
C TRP A 42 16.02 24.58 -15.05
N GLY A 43 16.21 25.46 -14.06
CA GLY A 43 15.97 26.90 -14.18
C GLY A 43 14.53 27.34 -13.92
N PHE A 44 13.67 26.45 -13.38
CA PHE A 44 12.31 26.82 -12.99
C PHE A 44 12.27 27.25 -11.54
N ALA A 45 11.85 28.51 -11.30
CA ALA A 45 11.75 29.11 -9.98
C ALA A 45 10.30 29.27 -9.54
N GLU A 46 10.03 28.96 -8.26
CA GLU A 46 8.74 29.24 -7.63
C GLU A 46 8.49 30.77 -7.58
N GLY A 47 7.23 31.16 -7.76
CA GLY A 47 6.81 32.56 -7.86
C GLY A 47 6.98 33.16 -9.25
N ILE A 48 7.87 32.61 -10.10
CA ILE A 48 8.11 33.05 -11.48
C ILE A 48 7.52 32.08 -12.50
N HIS A 49 7.83 30.79 -12.39
CA HIS A 49 7.41 29.78 -13.36
C HIS A 49 6.25 28.94 -12.86
N TYR A 50 6.14 28.76 -11.55
CA TYR A 50 5.05 28.03 -10.91
C TYR A 50 4.77 28.57 -9.50
N VAL A 51 3.61 28.28 -8.96
CA VAL A 51 3.21 28.49 -7.56
C VAL A 51 2.50 27.24 -7.04
N VAL A 52 2.60 27.01 -5.72
CA VAL A 52 2.06 25.82 -5.05
C VAL A 52 1.14 26.25 -3.91
N GLY A 53 -0.01 25.58 -3.77
CA GLY A 53 -0.91 25.75 -2.64
C GLY A 53 -1.55 27.14 -2.50
N ARG A 54 -1.53 27.93 -3.54
CA ARG A 54 -2.11 29.28 -3.54
C ARG A 54 -2.53 29.71 -4.94
N ARG A 55 -3.40 30.70 -5.00
CA ARG A 55 -3.86 31.30 -6.26
C ARG A 55 -2.68 31.90 -7.03
N PRO A 56 -2.56 31.59 -8.35
CA PRO A 56 -1.46 32.13 -9.16
C PRO A 56 -1.57 33.65 -9.34
N PRO A 57 -0.44 34.34 -9.59
CA PRO A 57 -0.42 35.75 -9.93
C PRO A 57 -1.27 36.04 -11.19
N LYS A 58 -1.80 37.29 -11.31
CA LYS A 58 -2.66 37.69 -12.42
C LYS A 58 -2.00 37.59 -13.81
N TRP A 59 -0.67 37.61 -13.87
CA TRP A 59 0.09 37.50 -15.12
C TRP A 59 0.31 36.07 -15.62
N PHE A 60 -0.02 35.05 -14.80
CA PHE A 60 -0.08 33.68 -15.28
C PHE A 60 -1.26 33.54 -16.24
N ALA A 61 -1.08 32.72 -17.28
CA ALA A 61 -2.18 32.37 -18.14
C ALA A 61 -3.26 31.60 -17.35
N LYS A 62 -4.52 31.72 -17.78
CA LYS A 62 -5.62 30.99 -17.14
C LYS A 62 -5.63 29.53 -17.58
N PRO A 63 -5.99 28.59 -16.71
CA PRO A 63 -6.26 27.22 -17.10
C PRO A 63 -7.53 27.14 -17.96
N ILE A 64 -7.69 26.02 -18.70
CA ILE A 64 -8.90 25.75 -19.48
C ILE A 64 -10.10 25.58 -18.54
N THR A 65 -9.86 24.93 -17.39
CA THR A 65 -10.83 24.77 -16.30
C THR A 65 -10.20 25.27 -15.03
N ASP A 66 -10.75 26.31 -14.42
CA ASP A 66 -10.25 26.85 -13.15
C ASP A 66 -10.48 25.83 -12.03
N PRO A 67 -9.46 25.52 -11.20
CA PRO A 67 -9.66 24.76 -9.98
C PRO A 67 -10.63 25.46 -9.03
N ALA A 68 -11.48 24.72 -8.36
CA ALA A 68 -12.40 25.27 -7.36
C ALA A 68 -11.64 25.82 -6.15
N ASP A 69 -10.54 25.15 -5.79
CA ASP A 69 -9.62 25.52 -4.72
C ASP A 69 -8.18 25.33 -5.21
N TYR A 70 -7.27 26.13 -4.66
CA TYR A 70 -5.84 26.13 -4.99
C TYR A 70 -4.96 25.51 -3.90
N GLU A 71 -5.47 25.08 -2.77
CA GLU A 71 -4.71 24.56 -1.64
C GLU A 71 -3.80 23.38 -2.03
N HIS A 72 -4.29 22.49 -2.89
CA HIS A 72 -3.56 21.30 -3.34
C HIS A 72 -3.20 21.34 -4.83
N VAL A 73 -2.93 22.53 -5.34
CA VAL A 73 -2.70 22.77 -6.78
C VAL A 73 -1.31 23.36 -7.01
N ILE A 74 -0.61 22.84 -8.00
CA ILE A 74 0.57 23.43 -8.60
C ILE A 74 0.11 24.17 -9.85
N SER A 75 0.19 25.48 -9.87
CA SER A 75 -0.14 26.32 -11.04
C SER A 75 1.12 26.71 -11.77
N PHE A 76 1.15 26.57 -13.09
CA PHE A 76 2.28 26.89 -13.95
C PHE A 76 1.98 28.12 -14.79
N TYR A 77 3.00 28.94 -15.11
CA TYR A 77 2.86 30.25 -15.77
C TYR A 77 2.06 30.23 -17.07
N ASN A 78 2.04 29.10 -17.79
CA ASN A 78 1.31 28.93 -19.03
C ASN A 78 -0.16 28.48 -18.84
N GLY A 79 -0.68 28.53 -17.63
CA GLY A 79 -2.03 28.15 -17.27
C GLY A 79 -2.24 26.65 -16.98
N SER A 80 -1.25 25.81 -17.22
CA SER A 80 -1.40 24.40 -16.84
C SER A 80 -1.36 24.24 -15.31
N VAL A 81 -2.16 23.30 -14.80
CA VAL A 81 -2.25 22.99 -13.37
C VAL A 81 -2.05 21.51 -13.12
N ALA A 82 -1.51 21.17 -11.95
CA ALA A 82 -1.44 19.81 -11.45
C ALA A 82 -2.12 19.75 -10.08
N ILE A 83 -3.13 18.91 -9.95
CA ILE A 83 -3.89 18.68 -8.72
C ILE A 83 -3.26 17.51 -7.97
N ILE A 84 -2.98 17.69 -6.68
CA ILE A 84 -2.51 16.63 -5.80
C ILE A 84 -3.74 15.87 -5.32
N ILE A 85 -3.83 14.59 -5.70
CA ILE A 85 -4.95 13.71 -5.38
C ILE A 85 -4.51 12.74 -4.30
N SER A 86 -5.11 12.83 -3.12
CA SER A 86 -4.79 11.96 -2.00
C SER A 86 -5.75 10.79 -1.92
N GLN A 87 -5.21 9.60 -1.67
CA GLN A 87 -6.01 8.37 -1.58
C GLN A 87 -6.75 8.22 -0.24
N ASP A 88 -6.38 8.97 0.80
CA ASP A 88 -7.07 8.98 2.09
C ASP A 88 -8.39 9.78 2.08
N ARG A 89 -8.62 10.61 1.04
CA ARG A 89 -9.89 11.35 0.87
C ARG A 89 -10.72 10.74 -0.26
N PRO A 90 -11.90 10.15 0.04
CA PRO A 90 -12.82 9.66 -0.98
C PRO A 90 -13.31 10.76 -1.91
N GLY A 91 -13.44 10.46 -3.20
CA GLY A 91 -14.02 11.38 -4.17
C GLY A 91 -13.14 12.56 -4.59
N SER A 92 -11.87 12.62 -4.16
CA SER A 92 -10.95 13.74 -4.45
C SER A 92 -10.66 13.94 -5.93
N SER A 93 -10.93 12.95 -6.78
CA SER A 93 -10.79 13.03 -8.24
C SER A 93 -12.12 12.97 -9.00
N ASN A 94 -13.24 12.85 -8.30
CA ASN A 94 -14.55 12.83 -8.95
C ASN A 94 -14.84 14.17 -9.63
N SER A 95 -15.43 14.11 -10.82
CA SER A 95 -15.75 15.28 -11.66
C SER A 95 -14.54 16.04 -12.22
N LEU A 96 -13.31 15.57 -12.04
CA LEU A 96 -12.14 16.15 -12.69
C LEU A 96 -12.01 15.66 -14.14
N THR A 97 -11.49 16.54 -15.00
CA THR A 97 -11.04 16.17 -16.35
C THR A 97 -9.53 16.32 -16.42
N LEU A 98 -8.82 15.20 -16.30
CA LEU A 98 -7.37 15.16 -16.27
C LEU A 98 -6.82 14.85 -17.67
N SER A 99 -5.79 15.59 -18.07
CA SER A 99 -5.06 15.36 -19.33
C SER A 99 -3.87 14.40 -19.15
N TRP A 100 -3.43 14.18 -17.94
CA TRP A 100 -2.38 13.22 -17.57
C TRP A 100 -2.44 12.91 -16.08
N VAL A 101 -1.93 11.74 -15.72
CA VAL A 101 -1.86 11.30 -14.31
C VAL A 101 -0.47 10.74 -14.00
N LEU A 102 0.10 11.17 -12.89
CA LEU A 102 1.23 10.55 -12.22
C LEU A 102 0.73 9.83 -10.98
N VAL A 103 1.05 8.56 -10.82
CA VAL A 103 0.84 7.79 -9.59
C VAL A 103 2.20 7.55 -8.96
N ASP A 104 2.40 8.11 -7.77
CA ASP A 104 3.65 7.94 -7.03
C ASP A 104 3.44 7.00 -5.84
N GLU A 105 4.48 6.21 -5.53
CA GLU A 105 4.43 5.16 -4.50
C GLU A 105 3.25 4.17 -4.68
N ALA A 106 3.08 3.67 -5.90
CA ALA A 106 1.93 2.85 -6.30
C ALA A 106 1.69 1.62 -5.41
N LYS A 107 2.72 1.08 -4.75
CA LYS A 107 2.61 -0.03 -3.80
C LYS A 107 1.69 0.27 -2.60
N PHE A 108 1.47 1.56 -2.28
CA PHE A 108 0.61 2.01 -1.18
C PHE A 108 -0.75 2.53 -1.66
N ILE A 109 -0.97 2.60 -2.97
CA ILE A 109 -2.21 3.09 -3.59
C ILE A 109 -3.25 1.97 -3.65
N ASP A 110 -4.48 2.26 -3.23
CA ASP A 110 -5.61 1.35 -3.42
C ASP A 110 -6.02 1.32 -4.89
N TYR A 111 -5.77 0.17 -5.53
CA TYR A 111 -6.05 0.02 -6.97
C TYR A 111 -7.53 0.12 -7.31
N LYS A 112 -8.43 -0.38 -6.43
CA LYS A 112 -9.86 -0.31 -6.65
C LYS A 112 -10.30 1.16 -6.74
N LYS A 113 -9.91 1.95 -5.77
CA LYS A 113 -10.21 3.39 -5.72
C LYS A 113 -9.58 4.15 -6.89
N LEU A 114 -8.32 3.87 -7.22
CA LEU A 114 -7.66 4.46 -8.39
C LEU A 114 -8.43 4.17 -9.67
N LYS A 115 -8.87 2.91 -9.87
CA LYS A 115 -9.60 2.44 -11.05
C LYS A 115 -11.01 3.02 -11.15
N GLU A 116 -11.69 3.18 -10.03
CA GLU A 116 -13.08 3.65 -10.00
C GLU A 116 -13.19 5.20 -10.06
N GLU A 117 -12.23 5.92 -9.51
CA GLU A 117 -12.29 7.38 -9.39
C GLU A 117 -11.31 8.10 -10.35
N THR A 118 -10.02 7.81 -10.27
CA THR A 118 -8.99 8.65 -10.92
C THR A 118 -8.72 8.28 -12.37
N LEU A 119 -8.67 6.98 -12.70
CA LEU A 119 -8.41 6.55 -14.09
C LEU A 119 -9.53 6.98 -15.05
N PRO A 120 -10.83 6.94 -14.69
CA PRO A 120 -11.89 7.50 -15.54
C PRO A 120 -11.76 9.01 -15.74
N ALA A 121 -11.30 9.76 -14.73
CA ALA A 121 -11.06 11.19 -14.82
C ALA A 121 -9.92 11.55 -15.82
N ASN A 122 -8.99 10.63 -16.11
CA ASN A 122 -7.90 10.81 -17.06
C ASN A 122 -8.39 10.65 -18.52
N GLY A 123 -9.41 11.37 -18.90
CA GLY A 123 -9.99 11.31 -20.26
C GLY A 123 -9.21 12.13 -21.31
N GLY A 124 -8.42 13.09 -20.88
CA GLY A 124 -7.77 14.07 -21.74
C GLY A 124 -8.74 15.05 -22.37
N ILE A 125 -8.23 16.17 -22.90
CA ILE A 125 -9.03 17.18 -23.61
C ILE A 125 -8.70 17.13 -25.08
N LYS A 126 -9.43 16.28 -25.83
CA LYS A 126 -9.17 16.04 -27.26
C LYS A 126 -9.35 17.29 -28.14
N SER A 127 -10.28 18.18 -27.78
CA SER A 127 -10.56 19.44 -28.54
C SER A 127 -9.37 20.40 -28.52
N TYR A 128 -8.55 20.39 -27.44
CA TYR A 128 -7.38 21.27 -27.31
C TYR A 128 -6.08 20.58 -27.69
N PHE A 129 -5.90 19.31 -27.29
CA PHE A 129 -4.60 18.63 -27.39
C PHE A 129 -4.58 17.52 -28.44
N GLY A 130 -5.75 17.18 -28.99
CA GLY A 130 -5.88 16.23 -30.09
C GLY A 130 -5.27 14.86 -29.81
N ALA A 131 -4.63 14.28 -30.83
CA ALA A 131 -4.00 12.99 -30.78
C ALA A 131 -2.55 13.01 -30.25
N ARG A 132 -2.17 14.01 -29.46
CA ARG A 132 -0.83 14.08 -28.86
C ARG A 132 -0.69 12.96 -27.82
N SER A 133 0.40 12.19 -27.90
CA SER A 133 0.64 11.01 -27.07
C SER A 133 0.81 11.28 -25.57
N PHE A 134 0.99 12.50 -25.15
CA PHE A 134 1.04 12.90 -23.74
C PHE A 134 -0.33 13.33 -23.18
N ASN A 135 -1.32 13.63 -24.03
CA ASN A 135 -2.72 13.77 -23.62
C ASN A 135 -3.29 12.39 -23.29
N HIS A 136 -3.93 12.23 -22.14
CA HIS A 136 -4.37 10.95 -21.59
C HIS A 136 -3.19 10.02 -21.15
N SER A 137 -2.02 10.60 -20.85
CA SER A 137 -0.88 9.80 -20.43
C SER A 137 -0.95 9.43 -18.94
N LEU A 138 -0.44 8.24 -18.60
CA LEU A 138 -0.36 7.71 -17.26
C LEU A 138 1.10 7.29 -16.97
N MET A 139 1.64 7.74 -15.84
CA MET A 139 2.92 7.27 -15.32
C MET A 139 2.73 6.71 -13.92
N ILE A 140 3.21 5.49 -13.68
CA ILE A 140 3.16 4.81 -12.40
C ILE A 140 4.58 4.57 -11.93
N LEU A 141 4.89 4.99 -10.71
CA LEU A 141 6.20 4.84 -10.07
C LEU A 141 6.04 4.13 -8.73
N SER A 142 6.92 3.21 -8.45
CA SER A 142 6.96 2.49 -7.18
C SER A 142 8.25 1.70 -7.01
N ASP A 143 8.61 1.41 -5.77
CA ASP A 143 9.48 0.28 -5.45
C ASP A 143 8.75 -1.05 -5.69
N MET A 144 9.52 -2.16 -5.66
CA MET A 144 8.92 -3.48 -5.72
C MET A 144 7.99 -3.75 -4.53
N PRO A 145 6.78 -4.23 -4.78
CA PRO A 145 5.81 -4.48 -3.73
C PRO A 145 6.22 -5.66 -2.86
N GLN A 146 5.85 -5.59 -1.60
CA GLN A 146 6.05 -6.66 -0.61
C GLN A 146 4.75 -7.38 -0.26
N THR A 147 3.59 -6.86 -0.71
CA THR A 147 2.25 -7.39 -0.45
C THR A 147 1.49 -7.61 -1.76
N GLN A 148 0.50 -8.47 -1.73
CA GLN A 148 -0.36 -8.73 -2.88
C GLN A 148 -1.19 -7.50 -3.24
N LYS A 149 -1.71 -6.78 -2.23
CA LYS A 149 -2.47 -5.55 -2.44
C LYS A 149 -1.64 -4.50 -3.17
N GLY A 150 -0.34 -4.39 -2.84
CA GLY A 150 0.57 -3.45 -3.49
C GLY A 150 1.11 -3.89 -4.86
N SER A 151 0.83 -5.12 -5.32
CA SER A 151 1.42 -5.68 -6.54
C SER A 151 0.65 -5.39 -7.83
N TRP A 152 -0.47 -4.72 -7.74
CA TRP A 152 -1.40 -4.50 -8.84
C TRP A 152 -0.76 -3.91 -10.11
N PHE A 153 0.24 -3.07 -9.99
CA PHE A 153 0.88 -2.43 -11.15
C PHE A 153 1.84 -3.37 -11.90
N LEU A 154 2.22 -4.50 -11.32
CA LEU A 154 3.12 -5.47 -11.98
C LEU A 154 2.50 -6.09 -13.23
N HIS A 155 1.16 -6.15 -13.32
CA HIS A 155 0.46 -6.67 -14.51
C HIS A 155 0.69 -5.82 -15.77
N TYR A 156 1.14 -4.56 -15.64
CA TYR A 156 1.48 -3.75 -16.80
C TYR A 156 2.69 -4.30 -17.57
N LYS A 157 3.52 -5.16 -16.97
CA LYS A 157 4.59 -5.87 -17.69
C LYS A 157 4.03 -6.76 -18.77
N GLU A 158 2.95 -7.48 -18.51
CA GLU A 158 2.29 -8.39 -19.45
C GLU A 158 1.58 -7.64 -20.59
N LYS A 159 1.20 -6.38 -20.34
CA LYS A 159 0.57 -5.50 -21.34
C LYS A 159 1.56 -4.80 -22.26
N MET A 160 2.86 -4.93 -21.98
CA MET A 160 3.89 -4.30 -22.83
C MET A 160 4.10 -5.12 -24.09
N ASP A 161 3.82 -4.51 -25.22
CA ASP A 161 4.20 -5.02 -26.53
C ASP A 161 5.66 -4.62 -26.83
N VAL A 162 6.56 -5.60 -26.78
CA VAL A 162 8.01 -5.38 -26.93
C VAL A 162 8.35 -4.93 -28.35
N GLU A 163 7.69 -5.48 -29.38
CA GLU A 163 7.92 -5.11 -30.78
C GLU A 163 7.50 -3.67 -31.05
N LEU A 164 6.34 -3.27 -30.52
CA LEU A 164 5.89 -1.88 -30.59
C LEU A 164 6.86 -0.93 -29.89
N ILE A 165 7.39 -1.30 -28.73
CA ILE A 165 8.38 -0.48 -28.00
C ILE A 165 9.67 -0.35 -28.82
N ASP A 166 10.16 -1.41 -29.43
CA ASP A 166 11.37 -1.35 -30.26
C ASP A 166 11.16 -0.54 -31.54
N THR A 167 9.98 -0.63 -32.15
CA THR A 167 9.57 0.23 -33.26
C THR A 167 9.55 1.72 -32.85
N ILE A 168 9.03 2.02 -31.65
CA ILE A 168 9.06 3.38 -31.09
C ILE A 168 10.49 3.88 -30.89
N LYS A 169 11.41 3.05 -30.37
CA LYS A 169 12.83 3.42 -30.20
C LYS A 169 13.48 3.70 -31.56
N ALA A 170 13.25 2.85 -32.55
CA ALA A 170 13.77 3.04 -33.90
C ALA A 170 13.23 4.35 -34.53
N ALA A 171 11.93 4.64 -34.38
CA ALA A 171 11.34 5.88 -34.86
C ALA A 171 11.93 7.12 -34.16
N VAL A 172 12.17 7.05 -32.84
CA VAL A 172 12.84 8.13 -32.09
C VAL A 172 14.26 8.37 -32.58
N PHE A 173 15.01 7.30 -32.83
CA PHE A 173 16.38 7.39 -33.39
C PHE A 173 16.36 8.02 -34.79
N GLU A 174 15.44 7.64 -35.66
CA GLU A 174 15.33 8.20 -37.00
C GLU A 174 14.90 9.68 -36.99
N ILE A 175 14.02 10.08 -36.07
CA ILE A 175 13.70 11.49 -35.83
C ILE A 175 14.93 12.27 -35.39
N TRP A 176 15.73 11.73 -34.48
CA TRP A 176 16.99 12.35 -34.03
C TRP A 176 17.96 12.52 -35.21
N ARG A 177 18.14 11.50 -35.98
CA ARG A 177 19.00 11.48 -37.19
C ARG A 177 18.57 12.53 -38.21
N THR A 178 17.27 12.58 -38.50
CA THR A 178 16.68 13.59 -39.40
C THR A 178 16.86 15.01 -38.89
N LYS A 179 16.63 15.24 -37.60
CA LYS A 179 16.86 16.55 -36.97
C LYS A 179 18.34 16.96 -36.98
N THR A 180 19.25 16.02 -36.83
CA THR A 180 20.71 16.27 -36.94
C THR A 180 21.08 16.71 -38.34
N ARG A 181 20.60 16.02 -39.38
CA ARG A 181 20.81 16.44 -40.79
C ARG A 181 20.28 17.83 -41.09
N ILE A 182 19.08 18.17 -40.56
CA ILE A 182 18.53 19.53 -40.69
C ILE A 182 19.41 20.57 -40.01
N ARG A 183 19.97 20.26 -38.83
CA ARG A 183 20.88 21.18 -38.13
C ARG A 183 22.18 21.36 -38.87
N GLU A 184 22.73 20.32 -39.48
CA GLU A 184 23.94 20.36 -40.31
C GLU A 184 23.72 21.26 -41.53
N CYS A 185 22.62 21.08 -42.27
CA CYS A 185 22.27 21.99 -43.36
C CYS A 185 22.21 23.46 -42.92
N LYS A 186 21.62 23.74 -41.74
CA LYS A 186 21.59 25.10 -41.20
C LYS A 186 22.95 25.67 -40.85
N LYS A 187 23.82 24.86 -40.25
CA LYS A 187 25.22 25.26 -39.91
C LYS A 187 26.03 25.60 -41.14
N GLU A 188 25.83 24.86 -42.23
CA GLU A 188 26.53 25.01 -43.49
C GLU A 188 25.90 26.10 -44.40
N GLY A 189 24.86 26.78 -43.92
CA GLY A 189 24.13 27.76 -44.73
C GLY A 189 23.38 27.16 -45.95
N LYS A 190 23.23 25.83 -46.02
CA LYS A 190 22.54 25.14 -47.09
C LYS A 190 21.01 25.18 -46.94
N PRO A 191 20.24 25.25 -48.01
CA PRO A 191 18.78 25.18 -47.96
C PRO A 191 18.37 23.79 -47.42
N ILE A 192 17.38 23.79 -46.50
CA ILE A 192 16.85 22.53 -45.96
C ILE A 192 15.96 21.87 -47.02
N PRO A 193 16.27 20.63 -47.44
CA PRO A 193 15.46 19.92 -48.41
C PRO A 193 14.02 19.73 -47.93
N LYS A 194 13.05 20.08 -48.76
CA LYS A 194 11.62 19.97 -48.42
C LYS A 194 11.19 18.56 -47.97
N TYR A 195 11.82 17.53 -48.57
CA TYR A 195 11.53 16.13 -48.25
C TYR A 195 11.91 15.80 -46.77
N LEU A 196 12.97 16.37 -46.19
CA LEU A 196 13.37 16.14 -44.83
C LEU A 196 12.32 16.69 -43.86
N GLN A 197 11.71 17.84 -44.15
CA GLN A 197 10.67 18.42 -43.32
C GLN A 197 9.39 17.59 -43.37
N SER A 198 8.96 17.15 -44.56
CA SER A 198 7.77 16.32 -44.75
C SER A 198 7.99 14.93 -44.10
N TYR A 199 9.15 14.36 -44.25
CA TYR A 199 9.53 13.10 -43.62
C TYR A 199 9.50 13.20 -42.08
N LEU A 200 10.08 14.24 -41.51
CA LEU A 200 10.03 14.49 -40.05
C LEU A 200 8.59 14.61 -39.54
N ARG A 201 7.73 15.35 -40.23
CA ARG A 201 6.30 15.45 -39.85
C ARG A 201 5.60 14.09 -39.86
N ARG A 202 5.88 13.24 -40.86
CA ARG A 202 5.32 11.88 -40.97
C ARG A 202 5.80 10.99 -39.82
N LEU A 203 7.09 11.06 -39.50
CA LEU A 203 7.69 10.33 -38.37
C LEU A 203 7.07 10.77 -37.04
N ASP A 204 6.94 12.08 -36.80
CA ASP A 204 6.32 12.62 -35.59
C ASP A 204 4.86 12.19 -35.46
N THR A 205 4.10 12.18 -36.54
CA THR A 205 2.69 11.72 -36.57
C THR A 205 2.60 10.23 -36.22
N ASN A 206 3.43 9.39 -36.86
CA ASN A 206 3.44 7.96 -36.60
C ASN A 206 3.90 7.65 -35.18
N LEU A 207 4.94 8.33 -34.68
CA LEU A 207 5.40 8.19 -33.31
C LEU A 207 4.31 8.53 -32.28
N ASN A 208 3.55 9.60 -32.51
CA ASN A 208 2.42 9.96 -31.66
C ASN A 208 1.34 8.87 -31.63
N LYS A 209 0.99 8.31 -32.80
CA LYS A 209 0.01 7.20 -32.89
C LYS A 209 0.51 5.96 -32.13
N MET A 210 1.75 5.54 -32.33
CA MET A 210 2.33 4.40 -31.62
C MET A 210 2.36 4.62 -30.10
N ARG A 211 2.80 5.80 -29.67
CA ARG A 211 2.87 6.14 -28.24
C ARG A 211 1.50 6.25 -27.55
N SER A 212 0.43 6.59 -28.28
CA SER A 212 -0.90 6.72 -27.70
C SER A 212 -1.50 5.38 -27.25
N VAL A 213 -1.02 4.26 -27.78
CA VAL A 213 -1.48 2.90 -27.44
C VAL A 213 -0.42 2.07 -26.69
N ALA A 214 0.81 2.56 -26.63
CA ALA A 214 1.93 1.80 -26.07
C ALA A 214 1.86 1.78 -24.54
N VAL A 215 2.11 0.60 -23.97
CA VAL A 215 2.42 0.41 -22.56
C VAL A 215 3.93 0.15 -22.46
N TYR A 216 4.61 0.93 -21.62
CA TYR A 216 6.03 0.73 -21.33
C TYR A 216 6.24 0.38 -19.87
N TYR A 217 6.89 -0.73 -19.62
CA TYR A 217 7.24 -1.19 -18.27
C TYR A 217 8.74 -1.41 -18.16
N LYS A 218 9.37 -0.95 -17.09
CA LYS A 218 10.79 -1.16 -16.82
C LYS A 218 11.05 -1.23 -15.32
N GLU A 219 11.91 -2.15 -14.93
CA GLU A 219 12.43 -2.31 -13.58
C GLU A 219 13.86 -1.77 -13.55
N TYR A 220 14.17 -0.91 -12.57
CA TYR A 220 15.49 -0.32 -12.37
C TYR A 220 15.99 -0.57 -10.96
N SER A 221 17.18 -1.12 -10.82
CA SER A 221 17.83 -1.20 -9.51
C SER A 221 18.63 0.07 -9.20
N SER A 222 18.86 0.35 -7.92
CA SER A 222 19.76 1.44 -7.52
C SER A 222 21.20 1.23 -8.01
N ILE A 223 21.58 -0.01 -8.35
CA ILE A 223 22.89 -0.33 -8.92
C ILE A 223 23.09 0.31 -10.31
N GLU A 224 22.02 0.44 -11.10
CA GLU A 224 22.08 1.11 -12.41
C GLU A 224 22.43 2.61 -12.26
N ASN A 225 22.24 3.17 -11.06
CA ASN A 225 22.58 4.55 -10.72
C ASN A 225 23.81 4.68 -9.80
N LEU A 226 24.66 3.66 -9.76
CA LEU A 226 25.79 3.57 -8.83
C LEU A 226 26.78 4.73 -9.00
N GLN A 227 26.99 5.22 -10.24
CA GLN A 227 27.86 6.35 -10.51
C GLN A 227 27.47 7.64 -9.76
N LEU A 228 26.16 7.84 -9.54
CA LEU A 228 25.66 9.01 -8.81
C LEU A 228 25.52 8.76 -7.31
N LEU A 229 25.12 7.55 -6.92
CA LEU A 229 24.86 7.18 -5.53
C LEU A 229 26.15 6.83 -4.78
N GLY A 230 27.14 6.27 -5.46
CA GLY A 230 28.37 5.75 -4.89
C GLY A 230 28.20 4.37 -4.22
N GLU A 231 29.27 3.60 -4.16
CA GLU A 231 29.27 2.26 -3.55
C GLU A 231 28.93 2.29 -2.04
N ASN A 232 29.38 3.35 -1.36
CA ASN A 232 29.14 3.48 0.09
C ASN A 232 27.65 3.56 0.41
N TYR A 233 26.83 4.18 -0.44
CA TYR A 233 25.38 4.19 -0.28
C TYR A 233 24.81 2.76 -0.31
N ILE A 234 25.22 1.93 -1.27
CA ILE A 234 24.72 0.55 -1.36
C ILE A 234 25.16 -0.28 -0.14
N LYS A 235 26.43 -0.12 0.29
CA LYS A 235 26.97 -0.81 1.48
C LYS A 235 26.20 -0.39 2.75
N GLN A 236 25.90 0.90 2.89
CA GLN A 236 25.12 1.42 4.01
C GLN A 236 23.69 0.86 3.99
N MET A 237 22.99 0.93 2.85
CA MET A 237 21.63 0.40 2.72
C MET A 237 21.57 -1.11 3.02
N LYS A 238 22.60 -1.87 2.61
CA LYS A 238 22.68 -3.31 2.91
C LYS A 238 22.81 -3.59 4.40
N ARG A 239 23.47 -2.71 5.15
CA ARG A 239 23.64 -2.82 6.61
C ARG A 239 22.37 -2.37 7.38
N ASP A 240 21.76 -1.27 6.93
CA ASP A 240 20.73 -0.56 7.69
C ASP A 240 19.31 -1.09 7.39
N LEU A 241 19.09 -1.71 6.21
CA LEU A 241 17.80 -2.25 5.83
C LEU A 241 17.67 -3.74 6.10
N THR A 242 16.43 -4.19 6.32
CA THR A 242 16.16 -5.63 6.35
C THR A 242 16.50 -6.27 5.01
N PRO A 243 16.94 -7.55 4.96
CA PRO A 243 17.25 -8.23 3.69
C PRO A 243 16.10 -8.17 2.68
N LYS A 244 14.86 -8.22 3.16
CA LYS A 244 13.66 -8.12 2.34
C LYS A 244 13.54 -6.73 1.70
N THR A 245 13.65 -5.67 2.51
CA THR A 245 13.57 -4.28 2.04
C THR A 245 14.74 -3.95 1.11
N PHE A 246 15.95 -4.38 1.43
CA PHE A 246 17.11 -4.18 0.56
C PHE A 246 16.88 -4.79 -0.83
N ARG A 247 16.36 -6.03 -0.90
CA ARG A 247 16.07 -6.69 -2.17
C ARG A 247 14.98 -5.99 -2.97
N THR A 248 13.92 -5.51 -2.31
CA THR A 248 12.80 -4.87 -3.01
C THR A 248 13.08 -3.42 -3.39
N SER A 249 13.60 -2.61 -2.47
CA SER A 249 13.75 -1.15 -2.70
C SER A 249 15.07 -0.77 -3.35
N ILE A 250 16.17 -1.51 -3.05
CA ILE A 250 17.48 -1.18 -3.61
C ILE A 250 17.78 -1.99 -4.86
N LEU A 251 17.56 -3.31 -4.81
CA LEU A 251 17.88 -4.19 -5.94
C LEU A 251 16.73 -4.33 -6.94
N CYS A 252 15.56 -3.77 -6.66
CA CYS A 252 14.34 -3.90 -7.48
C CYS A 252 14.00 -5.37 -7.80
N GLN A 253 14.28 -6.28 -6.83
CA GLN A 253 14.03 -7.70 -7.01
C GLN A 253 12.60 -8.05 -6.62
N ARG A 254 11.93 -8.82 -7.47
CA ARG A 254 10.68 -9.46 -7.10
C ARG A 254 10.96 -10.51 -6.04
N ILE A 255 10.28 -10.40 -4.93
CA ILE A 255 10.26 -11.44 -3.90
C ILE A 255 8.94 -12.18 -4.02
N GLY A 256 8.90 -13.44 -3.59
CA GLY A 256 7.62 -14.14 -3.45
C GLY A 256 6.69 -13.29 -2.61
N ILE A 257 5.61 -12.81 -3.22
CA ILE A 257 4.61 -12.00 -2.53
C ILE A 257 3.94 -12.94 -1.57
N ALA A 258 4.17 -12.73 -0.27
CA ALA A 258 3.39 -13.40 0.74
C ALA A 258 1.91 -13.08 0.48
N LYS A 259 1.04 -14.10 0.48
CA LYS A 259 -0.41 -13.88 0.55
C LYS A 259 -0.62 -12.87 1.66
N ASP A 260 -1.40 -11.81 1.39
CA ASP A 260 -1.66 -10.74 2.35
C ASP A 260 -2.19 -11.33 3.65
N GLY A 261 -1.33 -11.41 4.64
CA GLY A 261 -1.66 -11.94 5.94
C GLY A 261 -0.50 -11.73 6.91
N PHE A 262 -0.84 -11.38 8.13
CA PHE A 262 0.10 -11.27 9.24
C PHE A 262 0.87 -12.60 9.45
N TYR A 263 0.24 -13.73 9.08
CA TYR A 263 0.77 -15.07 9.19
C TYR A 263 1.31 -15.61 7.86
N SER A 264 2.23 -14.88 7.22
CA SER A 264 2.75 -15.22 5.88
C SER A 264 3.48 -16.56 5.78
N SER A 265 3.99 -17.09 6.89
CA SER A 265 4.62 -18.42 6.96
C SER A 265 3.66 -19.54 7.36
N MET A 266 2.39 -19.24 7.63
CA MET A 266 1.36 -20.23 7.96
C MET A 266 1.05 -21.08 6.72
N ARG A 267 1.05 -22.40 6.90
CA ARG A 267 0.76 -23.40 5.88
C ARG A 267 -0.42 -24.25 6.31
N GLU A 268 -1.01 -25.01 5.39
CA GLU A 268 -2.08 -25.96 5.73
C GLU A 268 -1.67 -26.99 6.79
N ALA A 269 -0.40 -27.37 6.84
CA ALA A 269 0.14 -28.25 7.89
C ALA A 269 0.09 -27.65 9.31
N HIS A 270 -0.12 -26.33 9.44
CA HIS A 270 -0.30 -25.67 10.74
C HIS A 270 -1.77 -25.56 11.14
N LYS A 271 -2.68 -25.93 10.25
CA LYS A 271 -4.10 -25.99 10.51
C LYS A 271 -4.47 -27.45 10.80
N TYR A 272 -5.30 -27.65 11.77
CA TYR A 272 -5.79 -28.99 12.11
C TYR A 272 -7.25 -28.88 12.53
N ASN A 273 -7.94 -29.98 12.51
CA ASN A 273 -9.26 -30.14 13.05
C ASN A 273 -9.19 -31.25 14.11
N ALA A 274 -9.57 -30.92 15.32
CA ALA A 274 -9.50 -31.81 16.47
C ALA A 274 -10.89 -32.03 17.09
N SER A 275 -11.90 -32.27 16.28
CA SER A 275 -13.25 -32.60 16.77
C SER A 275 -13.29 -33.98 17.36
N ASP A 276 -13.95 -34.12 18.51
CA ASP A 276 -14.29 -35.40 19.10
C ASP A 276 -15.61 -35.92 18.48
N PHE A 277 -15.47 -36.78 17.49
CA PHE A 277 -16.61 -37.31 16.77
C PHE A 277 -17.45 -38.29 17.62
N ASP A 278 -16.85 -39.01 18.55
CA ASP A 278 -17.57 -39.94 19.42
C ASP A 278 -18.50 -39.14 20.37
N TYR A 279 -18.01 -38.05 20.88
CA TYR A 279 -18.82 -37.12 21.68
C TYR A 279 -19.93 -36.48 20.85
N LEU A 280 -19.61 -35.96 19.67
CA LEU A 280 -20.57 -35.29 18.80
C LEU A 280 -21.69 -36.28 18.36
N ASP A 281 -21.34 -37.51 18.03
CA ASP A 281 -22.32 -38.55 17.66
C ASP A 281 -23.23 -38.92 18.82
N SER A 282 -22.72 -38.86 20.05
CA SER A 282 -23.51 -39.12 21.26
C SER A 282 -24.60 -38.08 21.54
N LEU A 283 -24.48 -36.86 20.98
CA LEU A 283 -25.45 -35.78 21.13
C LEU A 283 -26.71 -35.98 20.28
N GLY A 284 -26.66 -36.84 19.26
CA GLY A 284 -27.78 -37.11 18.36
C GLY A 284 -28.04 -35.98 17.35
N TYR A 285 -29.03 -36.18 16.47
CA TYR A 285 -29.33 -35.25 15.38
C TYR A 285 -30.14 -34.02 15.79
N ASP A 286 -30.80 -34.06 16.93
CA ASP A 286 -31.68 -32.97 17.41
C ASP A 286 -30.99 -32.03 18.42
N PHE A 287 -29.67 -32.14 18.57
CA PHE A 287 -28.97 -31.30 19.53
C PHE A 287 -28.80 -29.83 19.01
N ASP A 288 -28.88 -28.87 19.93
CA ASP A 288 -28.65 -27.48 19.61
C ASP A 288 -27.13 -27.17 19.55
N PRO A 289 -26.59 -26.77 18.37
CA PRO A 289 -25.17 -26.41 18.23
C PRO A 289 -24.71 -25.27 19.14
N ALA A 290 -25.64 -24.45 19.65
CA ALA A 290 -25.33 -23.38 20.62
C ALA A 290 -24.94 -23.92 22.00
N LEU A 291 -25.25 -25.21 22.29
CA LEU A 291 -24.93 -25.88 23.55
C LEU A 291 -23.62 -26.69 23.48
N LEU A 292 -22.88 -26.61 22.37
CA LEU A 292 -21.57 -27.22 22.24
C LEU A 292 -20.59 -26.69 23.30
N ASP A 293 -19.90 -27.60 23.96
CA ASP A 293 -18.89 -27.31 24.95
C ASP A 293 -17.52 -27.91 24.59
N SER A 294 -16.54 -27.72 25.47
CA SER A 294 -15.12 -28.11 25.23
C SER A 294 -14.89 -29.60 25.08
N ARG A 295 -15.87 -30.46 25.38
CA ARG A 295 -15.80 -31.91 25.15
C ARG A 295 -15.84 -32.25 23.66
N ALA A 296 -16.29 -31.32 22.82
CA ALA A 296 -16.23 -31.45 21.38
C ALA A 296 -14.83 -31.25 20.78
N ASP A 297 -13.88 -30.72 21.54
CA ASP A 297 -12.51 -30.44 21.11
C ASP A 297 -11.56 -31.54 21.64
N LYS A 298 -11.14 -32.45 20.78
CA LYS A 298 -10.27 -33.60 21.12
C LYS A 298 -8.84 -33.21 21.53
N ASP A 299 -8.40 -32.00 21.22
CA ASP A 299 -7.07 -31.45 21.51
C ASP A 299 -7.00 -30.67 22.84
N VAL A 300 -8.10 -30.60 23.55
CA VAL A 300 -8.17 -30.00 24.90
C VAL A 300 -7.85 -31.08 25.92
N ASP A 301 -6.79 -30.84 26.71
CA ASP A 301 -6.52 -31.62 27.91
C ASP A 301 -7.31 -31.00 29.09
N PRO A 302 -8.34 -31.70 29.62
CA PRO A 302 -9.18 -31.14 30.67
C PRO A 302 -8.46 -30.96 32.01
N PHE A 303 -7.28 -31.55 32.21
CA PHE A 303 -6.51 -31.48 33.44
C PHE A 303 -5.42 -30.41 33.44
N GLU A 304 -5.12 -29.84 32.25
CA GLU A 304 -4.11 -28.80 32.09
C GLU A 304 -4.75 -27.40 32.09
N PRO A 305 -4.04 -26.35 32.59
CA PRO A 305 -4.57 -25.00 32.56
C PRO A 305 -4.75 -24.47 31.12
N ILE A 306 -5.66 -23.53 30.92
CA ILE A 306 -5.87 -22.87 29.64
C ILE A 306 -5.11 -21.55 29.59
N CYS A 307 -4.22 -21.39 28.62
CA CYS A 307 -3.54 -20.13 28.36
C CYS A 307 -4.44 -19.20 27.51
N ILE A 308 -4.56 -17.94 27.92
CA ILE A 308 -5.32 -16.95 27.16
C ILE A 308 -4.53 -15.69 26.88
N GLY A 309 -4.79 -15.09 25.70
CA GLY A 309 -4.44 -13.73 25.36
C GLY A 309 -5.69 -12.97 24.93
N MET A 310 -5.74 -11.69 25.24
CA MET A 310 -6.92 -10.86 24.94
C MET A 310 -6.57 -9.65 24.08
N ASP A 311 -7.52 -9.22 23.27
CA ASP A 311 -7.51 -7.93 22.57
C ASP A 311 -8.69 -7.08 23.04
N TYR A 312 -8.38 -5.86 23.52
CA TYR A 312 -9.35 -4.94 24.10
C TYR A 312 -9.69 -3.84 23.12
N ASN A 313 -10.95 -3.76 22.73
CA ASN A 313 -11.40 -2.75 21.79
C ASN A 313 -12.81 -2.26 22.15
N ALA A 314 -13.12 -1.02 21.86
CA ALA A 314 -14.44 -0.43 22.13
C ALA A 314 -15.59 -1.18 21.43
N ASN A 315 -15.35 -1.70 20.23
CA ASN A 315 -16.37 -2.32 19.39
C ASN A 315 -16.35 -3.85 19.41
N ILE A 316 -15.23 -4.46 19.76
CA ILE A 316 -15.05 -5.92 19.79
C ILE A 316 -13.98 -6.28 20.81
N ASN A 317 -14.30 -7.22 21.69
CA ASN A 317 -13.33 -7.81 22.59
C ASN A 317 -13.13 -9.28 22.21
N TRP A 318 -11.90 -9.77 22.29
CA TRP A 318 -11.52 -11.09 21.78
C TRP A 318 -10.64 -11.84 22.77
N ILE A 319 -10.92 -13.14 22.97
CA ILE A 319 -10.05 -14.10 23.67
C ILE A 319 -9.53 -15.12 22.65
N VAL A 320 -8.24 -15.42 22.72
CA VAL A 320 -7.63 -16.59 22.08
C VAL A 320 -7.22 -17.54 23.16
N ALA A 321 -7.75 -18.77 23.12
CA ALA A 321 -7.44 -19.84 24.06
C ALA A 321 -6.50 -20.86 23.43
N GLY A 322 -5.52 -21.34 24.18
CA GLY A 322 -4.60 -22.37 23.74
C GLY A 322 -4.00 -23.14 24.90
N GLN A 323 -3.41 -24.29 24.58
CA GLN A 323 -2.65 -25.09 25.54
C GLN A 323 -1.27 -25.46 24.96
N PRO A 324 -0.19 -25.34 25.71
CA PRO A 324 1.11 -25.84 25.33
C PRO A 324 1.12 -27.37 25.38
N SER A 325 1.68 -28.00 24.35
CA SER A 325 1.88 -29.45 24.27
C SER A 325 3.32 -29.73 23.86
N GLY A 326 4.20 -29.92 24.82
CA GLY A 326 5.64 -30.06 24.60
C GLY A 326 6.23 -28.79 23.97
N ARG A 327 6.71 -28.87 22.72
CA ARG A 327 7.24 -27.73 21.96
C ARG A 327 6.21 -27.04 21.06
N ARG A 328 4.96 -27.40 21.14
CA ARG A 328 3.87 -26.85 20.33
C ARG A 328 2.95 -26.03 21.22
N LEU A 329 2.36 -25.01 20.64
CA LEU A 329 1.23 -24.28 21.22
C LEU A 329 0.02 -24.60 20.33
N ASN A 330 -0.92 -25.33 20.89
CA ASN A 330 -2.20 -25.59 20.25
C ASN A 330 -3.10 -24.39 20.50
N ILE A 331 -3.50 -23.67 19.45
CA ILE A 331 -4.56 -22.67 19.53
C ILE A 331 -5.88 -23.39 19.33
N ILE A 332 -6.64 -23.51 20.40
CA ILE A 332 -7.82 -24.35 20.48
C ILE A 332 -9.03 -23.60 19.95
N LYS A 333 -9.28 -22.44 20.54
CA LYS A 333 -10.52 -21.68 20.27
C LYS A 333 -10.32 -20.20 20.40
N SER A 334 -11.18 -19.45 19.70
CA SER A 334 -11.30 -18.02 19.91
C SER A 334 -12.75 -17.64 20.23
N PHE A 335 -12.91 -16.71 21.15
CA PHE A 335 -14.19 -16.13 21.54
C PHE A 335 -14.18 -14.65 21.25
N PHE A 336 -15.32 -14.08 20.91
CA PHE A 336 -15.43 -12.65 20.74
C PHE A 336 -16.86 -12.16 21.04
N VAL A 337 -16.94 -10.93 21.54
CA VAL A 337 -18.20 -10.20 21.70
C VAL A 337 -18.10 -8.87 20.98
N LYS A 338 -19.21 -8.44 20.36
CA LYS A 338 -19.33 -7.15 19.68
C LYS A 338 -20.01 -6.14 20.58
N PHE A 339 -19.96 -4.87 20.15
CA PHE A 339 -20.62 -3.74 20.82
C PHE A 339 -21.98 -4.11 21.44
N GLU A 340 -22.24 -3.57 22.61
CA GLU A 340 -23.23 -3.85 23.64
C GLU A 340 -22.84 -4.98 24.59
N ARG A 341 -22.24 -6.07 24.14
CA ARG A 341 -21.62 -7.08 25.01
C ARG A 341 -20.19 -6.66 25.34
N LYS A 342 -19.81 -6.78 26.61
CA LYS A 342 -18.52 -6.35 27.13
C LYS A 342 -17.69 -7.53 27.64
N ILE A 343 -16.52 -7.25 28.24
CA ILE A 343 -15.60 -8.26 28.76
C ILE A 343 -16.29 -9.28 29.71
N PRO A 344 -17.19 -8.90 30.62
CA PRO A 344 -17.89 -9.88 31.45
C PRO A 344 -18.67 -10.91 30.63
N ALA A 345 -19.39 -10.48 29.60
CA ALA A 345 -20.12 -11.41 28.74
C ALA A 345 -19.21 -12.29 27.86
N LEU A 346 -18.02 -11.83 27.53
CA LEU A 346 -17.01 -12.62 26.80
C LEU A 346 -16.44 -13.72 27.71
N ILE A 347 -16.20 -13.42 28.99
CA ILE A 347 -15.71 -14.38 29.98
C ILE A 347 -16.81 -15.38 30.34
N ASP A 348 -18.08 -14.94 30.40
CA ASP A 348 -19.23 -15.81 30.59
C ASP A 348 -19.34 -16.85 29.45
N ASP A 349 -19.22 -16.42 28.18
CA ASP A 349 -19.18 -17.33 27.02
C ASP A 349 -18.02 -18.33 27.13
N PHE A 350 -16.83 -17.88 27.55
CA PHE A 350 -15.66 -18.75 27.76
C PHE A 350 -15.92 -19.77 28.87
N CYS A 351 -16.35 -19.32 30.03
CA CYS A 351 -16.58 -20.17 31.19
C CYS A 351 -17.73 -21.17 30.94
N THR A 352 -18.76 -20.78 30.21
CA THR A 352 -19.86 -21.67 29.76
C THR A 352 -19.31 -22.77 28.86
N TYR A 353 -18.49 -22.41 27.88
CA TYR A 353 -17.89 -23.39 26.96
C TYR A 353 -16.96 -24.39 27.66
N TYR A 354 -16.16 -23.93 28.62
CA TYR A 354 -15.25 -24.76 29.42
C TYR A 354 -15.86 -25.21 30.75
N ALA A 355 -17.20 -25.26 30.85
CA ALA A 355 -17.87 -25.68 32.08
C ALA A 355 -17.48 -27.08 32.55
N ASN A 356 -17.19 -27.99 31.63
CA ASN A 356 -16.77 -29.38 31.89
C ASN A 356 -15.24 -29.57 31.96
N HIS A 357 -14.46 -28.50 31.95
CA HIS A 357 -13.02 -28.55 32.10
C HIS A 357 -12.65 -28.79 33.58
N GLU A 358 -11.81 -29.76 33.89
CA GLU A 358 -11.52 -30.15 35.28
C GLU A 358 -10.61 -29.14 35.98
N ASN A 359 -9.56 -28.68 35.28
CA ASN A 359 -8.64 -27.71 35.83
C ASN A 359 -9.15 -26.27 35.58
N LYS A 360 -9.80 -25.70 36.58
CA LYS A 360 -10.34 -24.33 36.53
C LYS A 360 -9.27 -23.26 36.68
N THR A 361 -8.13 -23.40 35.99
CA THR A 361 -7.03 -22.44 36.02
C THR A 361 -6.83 -21.84 34.65
N VAL A 362 -6.80 -20.52 34.58
CA VAL A 362 -6.46 -19.74 33.40
C VAL A 362 -5.10 -19.07 33.58
N VAL A 363 -4.18 -19.25 32.65
CA VAL A 363 -2.94 -18.47 32.58
C VAL A 363 -3.18 -17.29 31.64
N TYR A 364 -3.30 -16.10 32.21
CA TYR A 364 -3.65 -14.90 31.50
C TYR A 364 -2.41 -14.07 31.16
N TYR A 365 -2.07 -14.04 29.87
CA TYR A 365 -0.96 -13.23 29.33
C TYR A 365 -1.47 -11.86 28.92
N TYR A 366 -0.90 -10.79 29.51
CA TYR A 366 -1.32 -9.42 29.22
C TYR A 366 -0.13 -8.46 29.17
N ASP A 367 -0.30 -7.34 28.47
CA ASP A 367 0.67 -6.25 28.40
C ASP A 367 0.11 -4.96 29.04
N SER A 368 0.87 -3.87 28.96
CA SER A 368 0.48 -2.59 29.59
C SER A 368 -0.82 -2.00 29.03
N THR A 369 -1.38 -2.50 27.92
CA THR A 369 -2.68 -2.05 27.40
C THR A 369 -3.86 -2.52 28.27
N ALA A 370 -3.66 -3.57 29.07
CA ALA A 370 -4.63 -4.05 30.03
C ALA A 370 -4.68 -3.19 31.30
N LEU A 371 -3.65 -2.37 31.54
CA LEU A 371 -3.48 -1.55 32.72
C LEU A 371 -3.80 -0.08 32.39
N GLY A 372 -4.56 0.58 33.25
CA GLY A 372 -4.81 2.01 33.14
C GLY A 372 -6.28 2.41 33.09
N ALA A 373 -6.56 3.60 33.61
CA ALA A 373 -7.89 4.16 33.85
C ALA A 373 -8.65 4.63 32.60
N ASN A 374 -8.17 4.37 31.39
CA ASN A 374 -8.77 4.89 30.15
C ASN A 374 -10.12 4.28 29.79
N TYR A 375 -10.64 3.36 30.61
CA TYR A 375 -12.00 2.79 30.49
C TYR A 375 -12.81 2.92 31.77
N ALA A 376 -12.54 3.99 32.48
CA ALA A 376 -13.19 4.29 33.75
C ALA A 376 -14.69 4.57 33.57
N VAL A 377 -15.51 3.53 33.59
CA VAL A 377 -16.84 3.66 34.12
C VAL A 377 -16.79 3.55 35.66
N ASN A 378 -15.76 2.92 36.25
CA ASN A 378 -15.64 2.67 37.72
C ASN A 378 -14.21 2.61 38.24
N ASP A 379 -13.25 3.35 37.71
CA ASP A 379 -11.81 3.32 38.12
C ASP A 379 -11.10 1.93 38.07
N GLN A 380 -11.64 0.98 37.31
CA GLN A 380 -11.10 -0.37 37.18
C GLN A 380 -10.49 -0.54 35.80
N ASP A 381 -9.27 -1.09 35.74
CA ASP A 381 -8.62 -1.42 34.48
C ASP A 381 -9.12 -2.77 33.89
N PHE A 382 -8.73 -3.07 32.67
CA PHE A 382 -9.13 -4.33 32.01
C PHE A 382 -8.61 -5.56 32.73
N HIS A 383 -7.39 -5.49 33.26
CA HIS A 383 -6.79 -6.59 34.01
C HIS A 383 -7.65 -6.96 35.21
N TRP A 384 -8.05 -5.96 36.01
CA TRP A 384 -8.90 -6.18 37.18
C TRP A 384 -10.26 -6.81 36.76
N VAL A 385 -10.90 -6.28 35.72
CA VAL A 385 -12.18 -6.79 35.24
C VAL A 385 -12.06 -8.25 34.80
N VAL A 386 -11.00 -8.61 34.07
CA VAL A 386 -10.77 -9.98 33.60
C VAL A 386 -10.57 -10.94 34.78
N CYS A 387 -9.68 -10.61 35.69
CA CYS A 387 -9.40 -11.46 36.86
C CYS A 387 -10.66 -11.65 37.73
N HIS A 388 -11.35 -10.56 38.04
CA HIS A 388 -12.55 -10.59 38.86
C HIS A 388 -13.68 -11.43 38.23
N GLU A 389 -13.90 -11.30 36.91
CA GLU A 389 -14.94 -12.07 36.22
C GLU A 389 -14.60 -13.57 36.18
N PHE A 390 -13.36 -13.96 35.94
CA PHE A 390 -12.97 -15.36 36.02
C PHE A 390 -13.12 -15.94 37.44
N GLU A 391 -12.70 -15.19 38.46
CA GLU A 391 -12.88 -15.58 39.86
C GLU A 391 -14.35 -15.74 40.23
N ARG A 392 -15.23 -14.85 39.75
CA ARG A 392 -16.68 -14.92 39.92
C ARG A 392 -17.28 -16.21 39.33
N HIS A 393 -16.69 -16.75 38.26
CA HIS A 393 -17.08 -18.02 37.66
C HIS A 393 -16.34 -19.24 38.27
N GLY A 394 -15.61 -19.06 39.37
CA GLY A 394 -14.91 -20.13 40.09
C GLY A 394 -13.61 -20.57 39.42
N TRP A 395 -13.01 -19.74 38.54
CA TRP A 395 -11.72 -19.99 37.93
C TRP A 395 -10.61 -19.30 38.72
N THR A 396 -9.46 -19.95 38.80
CA THR A 396 -8.22 -19.35 39.33
C THR A 396 -7.45 -18.69 38.20
N VAL A 397 -7.05 -17.43 38.38
CA VAL A 397 -6.26 -16.71 37.39
C VAL A 397 -4.79 -16.67 37.81
N VAL A 398 -3.91 -17.18 36.94
CA VAL A 398 -2.45 -16.99 37.04
C VAL A 398 -2.11 -15.92 36.00
N ASP A 399 -1.90 -14.70 36.45
CA ASP A 399 -1.60 -13.56 35.60
C ASP A 399 -0.11 -13.45 35.29
N VAL A 400 0.20 -13.21 33.99
CA VAL A 400 1.56 -13.08 33.47
C VAL A 400 1.71 -11.76 32.72
N TYR A 401 2.37 -10.80 33.36
CA TYR A 401 2.63 -9.50 32.76
C TYR A 401 3.80 -9.54 31.78
N LEU A 402 3.57 -9.12 30.55
CA LEU A 402 4.54 -9.14 29.45
C LEU A 402 5.28 -7.80 29.23
N GLY A 403 4.96 -6.77 30.01
CA GLY A 403 5.53 -5.43 29.83
C GLY A 403 4.80 -4.59 28.80
N ASN A 404 5.55 -3.78 28.05
CA ASN A 404 4.96 -2.95 26.98
C ASN A 404 4.57 -3.80 25.78
N PRO A 405 3.51 -3.40 25.01
CA PRO A 405 3.09 -4.14 23.85
C PRO A 405 4.22 -4.23 22.83
N MET A 406 4.45 -5.43 22.34
CA MET A 406 5.42 -5.69 21.28
C MET A 406 4.99 -4.96 20.01
N ARG A 407 5.96 -4.39 19.28
CA ARG A 407 5.68 -3.71 18.00
C ARG A 407 5.13 -4.69 16.96
N HIS A 408 4.33 -4.19 16.03
CA HIS A 408 3.71 -5.03 14.99
C HIS A 408 4.72 -5.77 14.11
N ASP A 409 5.84 -5.15 13.79
CA ASP A 409 6.92 -5.77 13.01
C ASP A 409 7.62 -6.89 13.77
N GLU A 410 7.79 -6.75 15.07
CA GLU A 410 8.35 -7.77 15.95
C GLU A 410 7.39 -8.96 16.14
N LYS A 411 6.09 -8.68 16.36
CA LYS A 411 5.03 -9.72 16.42
C LYS A 411 4.98 -10.52 15.12
N TYR A 412 5.03 -9.83 13.97
CA TYR A 412 5.08 -10.45 12.65
C TYR A 412 6.28 -11.39 12.52
N LEU A 413 7.47 -10.93 12.92
CA LEU A 413 8.69 -11.71 12.83
C LEU A 413 8.63 -12.96 13.73
N LEU A 414 8.23 -12.79 15.00
CA LEU A 414 8.14 -13.86 16.00
C LEU A 414 7.18 -14.97 15.54
N ILE A 415 5.97 -14.61 15.14
CA ILE A 415 4.95 -15.57 14.73
C ILE A 415 5.37 -16.32 13.46
N ASN A 416 5.91 -15.61 12.46
CA ASN A 416 6.35 -16.26 11.23
C ASN A 416 7.62 -17.11 11.43
N GLN A 417 8.47 -16.81 12.39
CA GLN A 417 9.57 -17.70 12.80
C GLN A 417 9.04 -18.97 13.45
N GLY A 418 8.01 -18.87 14.30
CA GLY A 418 7.33 -20.02 14.90
C GLY A 418 6.76 -20.94 13.82
N PHE A 419 5.99 -20.41 12.86
CA PHE A 419 5.46 -21.19 11.74
C PHE A 419 6.55 -21.76 10.82
N ALA A 420 7.72 -21.16 10.75
CA ALA A 420 8.84 -21.69 9.98
C ALA A 420 9.65 -22.76 10.74
N GLY A 421 9.29 -23.09 11.99
CA GLY A 421 10.03 -24.03 12.85
C GLY A 421 11.42 -23.54 13.26
N LYS A 422 11.65 -22.22 13.27
CA LYS A 422 12.95 -21.60 13.56
C LYS A 422 13.04 -21.00 14.97
N GLN A 423 12.18 -21.37 15.87
CA GLN A 423 12.34 -21.01 17.28
C GLN A 423 13.49 -21.83 17.87
N ARG A 424 14.49 -21.13 18.41
CA ARG A 424 15.56 -21.70 19.22
C ARG A 424 15.10 -21.95 20.64
#